data_5b38630d0574533d78f7da9db140a6c8
#
_entry.id   5b38630d0574533d78f7da9db140a6c8
#
_cell.length_a   1.000
_cell.length_b   1.000
_cell.length_c   1.000
_cell.angle_alpha   90.00
_cell.angle_beta   90.00
_cell.angle_gamma   90.00
#
_symmetry.space_group_name_H-M   'P 1'
#
loop_
_entity.id
_entity.type
_entity.pdbx_description
1 polymer ?
#
loop_
_entity_poly.entity_id
_entity_poly.type
_entity_poly.pdbx_seq_one_letter_code
_entity_poly.pdbx_strand_id
1 'polypeptide(L)'
;MVLAALLLGTTAAFAQQDKLGSGIDKANMDLSIKPGTDFYRYAAGNWMKNHPLDGEHPDNGAFTDLFELNQKRIQDIILEYASKPQQKGSLGQKIGSLYNLRMDSVRLNKEGWA
;
A
#
# COMPACT_ATOMS: atom_id res chain seq x y z
N MET A 1 -44.67 -32.53 2.58
CA MET A 1 -44.27 -31.32 1.84
C MET A 1 -43.50 -30.44 2.80
N VAL A 2 -42.19 -30.43 2.66
CA VAL A 2 -41.30 -29.58 3.49
C VAL A 2 -40.79 -28.49 2.57
N LEU A 3 -41.20 -27.24 2.84
CA LEU A 3 -40.80 -26.05 2.10
C LEU A 3 -39.43 -25.60 2.64
N ALA A 4 -38.39 -25.82 1.85
CA ALA A 4 -37.06 -25.32 2.16
C ALA A 4 -36.99 -23.84 1.72
N ALA A 5 -36.98 -22.92 2.68
CA ALA A 5 -36.75 -21.51 2.43
C ALA A 5 -35.26 -21.28 2.20
N LEU A 6 -34.87 -21.00 0.96
CA LEU A 6 -33.54 -20.53 0.59
C LEU A 6 -33.40 -19.07 1.07
N LEU A 7 -32.70 -18.86 2.18
CA LEU A 7 -32.20 -17.54 2.60
C LEU A 7 -31.00 -17.16 1.73
N LEU A 8 -31.24 -16.42 0.66
CA LEU A 8 -30.23 -15.69 -0.08
C LEU A 8 -29.74 -14.54 0.79
N GLY A 9 -28.66 -14.79 1.54
CA GLY A 9 -27.91 -13.77 2.23
C GLY A 9 -27.18 -12.89 1.21
N THR A 10 -27.78 -11.76 0.85
CA THR A 10 -27.09 -10.69 0.15
C THR A 10 -26.07 -10.08 1.11
N THR A 11 -24.81 -10.49 1.00
CA THR A 11 -23.71 -9.75 1.61
C THR A 11 -23.60 -8.41 0.88
N ALA A 12 -24.23 -7.39 1.44
CA ALA A 12 -23.99 -6.02 1.04
C ALA A 12 -22.49 -5.74 1.35
N ALA A 13 -21.65 -5.76 0.33
CA ALA A 13 -20.34 -5.20 0.40
C ALA A 13 -20.52 -3.70 0.65
N PHE A 14 -20.45 -3.28 1.90
CA PHE A 14 -20.31 -1.87 2.23
C PHE A 14 -18.95 -1.44 1.65
N ALA A 15 -18.96 -0.89 0.44
CA ALA A 15 -17.88 -0.04 -0.01
C ALA A 15 -17.75 1.06 1.05
N GLN A 16 -16.71 0.98 1.86
CA GLN A 16 -16.36 2.02 2.80
C GLN A 16 -16.01 3.23 1.95
N GLN A 17 -17.00 4.08 1.76
CA GLN A 17 -16.84 5.34 1.06
C GLN A 17 -16.04 6.22 2.01
N ASP A 18 -14.71 6.28 1.80
CA ASP A 18 -13.86 7.21 2.50
C ASP A 18 -14.45 8.59 2.30
N LYS A 19 -14.90 9.17 3.42
CA LYS A 19 -15.55 10.48 3.41
C LYS A 19 -14.49 11.46 2.94
N LEU A 20 -14.58 11.89 1.68
CA LEU A 20 -13.68 12.86 1.10
C LEU A 20 -13.69 14.11 1.98
N GLY A 21 -12.60 14.33 2.70
CA GLY A 21 -12.39 15.50 3.52
C GLY A 21 -11.97 16.71 2.66
N SER A 22 -11.62 17.81 3.32
CA SER A 22 -11.12 19.01 2.65
C SER A 22 -9.75 18.81 1.96
N GLY A 23 -9.10 17.67 2.15
CA GLY A 23 -7.71 17.44 1.72
C GLY A 23 -6.67 18.12 2.61
N ILE A 24 -7.11 18.86 3.63
CA ILE A 24 -6.24 19.52 4.60
C ILE A 24 -6.27 18.73 5.90
N ASP A 25 -5.14 18.13 6.26
CA ASP A 25 -4.96 17.52 7.57
C ASP A 25 -4.39 18.55 8.56
N LYS A 26 -5.24 19.00 9.47
CA LYS A 26 -4.88 19.99 10.49
C LYS A 26 -3.86 19.46 11.50
N ALA A 27 -3.72 18.15 11.65
CA ALA A 27 -2.71 17.55 12.52
C ALA A 27 -1.28 17.83 12.05
N ASN A 28 -1.12 18.06 10.75
CA ASN A 28 0.17 18.40 10.15
C ASN A 28 0.62 19.84 10.39
N MET A 29 -0.31 20.71 10.84
CA MET A 29 -0.05 22.14 11.07
C MET A 29 0.60 22.38 12.43
N ASP A 30 1.56 23.29 12.50
CA ASP A 30 2.11 23.80 13.77
C ASP A 30 1.44 25.15 14.13
N LEU A 31 0.38 25.05 14.91
CA LEU A 31 -0.41 26.22 15.31
C LEU A 31 0.29 27.14 16.32
N SER A 32 1.46 26.76 16.82
CA SER A 32 2.30 27.62 17.67
C SER A 32 3.01 28.71 16.86
N ILE A 33 3.12 28.53 15.55
CA ILE A 33 3.76 29.45 14.64
C ILE A 33 2.72 30.37 13.99
N LYS A 34 2.98 31.66 13.93
CA LYS A 34 2.08 32.61 13.26
C LYS A 34 2.24 32.50 11.75
N PRO A 35 1.14 32.36 10.97
CA PRO A 35 1.23 32.18 9.51
C PRO A 35 1.91 33.36 8.79
N GLY A 36 1.85 34.57 9.35
CA GLY A 36 2.54 35.74 8.78
C GLY A 36 4.06 35.76 9.08
N THR A 37 4.55 34.92 9.97
CA THR A 37 5.97 34.84 10.30
C THR A 37 6.68 33.74 9.48
N ASP A 38 6.08 32.55 9.45
CA ASP A 38 6.60 31.41 8.68
C ASP A 38 5.41 30.52 8.28
N PHE A 39 4.88 30.79 7.10
CA PHE A 39 3.73 30.05 6.61
C PHE A 39 4.03 28.58 6.35
N TYR A 40 5.24 28.26 5.91
CA TYR A 40 5.62 26.88 5.62
C TYR A 40 5.60 26.02 6.89
N ARG A 41 6.26 26.52 7.94
CA ARG A 41 6.24 25.82 9.23
C ARG A 41 4.87 25.82 9.90
N TYR A 42 4.10 26.90 9.74
CA TYR A 42 2.70 26.92 10.20
C TYR A 42 1.90 25.79 9.54
N ALA A 43 1.99 25.66 8.22
CA ALA A 43 1.16 24.70 7.48
C ALA A 43 1.63 23.25 7.58
N ALA A 44 2.94 22.98 7.70
CA ALA A 44 3.53 21.65 7.62
C ALA A 44 4.49 21.32 8.78
N GLY A 45 4.57 22.14 9.81
CA GLY A 45 5.59 21.99 10.86
C GLY A 45 5.50 20.69 11.64
N ASN A 46 4.31 20.22 11.96
CA ASN A 46 4.14 18.93 12.66
C ASN A 46 4.38 17.76 11.72
N TRP A 47 3.98 17.88 10.45
CA TRP A 47 4.30 16.86 9.45
C TRP A 47 5.83 16.65 9.35
N MET A 48 6.60 17.74 9.21
CA MET A 48 8.07 17.68 9.13
C MET A 48 8.73 17.06 10.39
N LYS A 49 8.18 17.32 11.58
CA LYS A 49 8.67 16.72 12.82
C LYS A 49 8.44 15.19 12.86
N ASN A 50 7.34 14.74 12.28
CA ASN A 50 6.95 13.32 12.26
C ASN A 50 7.56 12.54 11.10
N HIS A 51 8.08 13.23 10.07
CA HIS A 51 8.69 12.64 8.87
C HIS A 51 10.11 13.21 8.69
N PRO A 52 11.07 12.86 9.56
CA PRO A 52 12.45 13.26 9.38
C PRO A 52 13.01 12.63 8.09
N LEU A 53 13.97 13.32 7.46
CA LEU A 53 14.74 12.73 6.35
C LEU A 53 15.51 11.51 6.87
N ASP A 54 15.47 10.43 6.13
CA ASP A 54 16.26 9.23 6.37
C ASP A 54 17.47 9.17 5.40
N GLY A 55 18.32 8.14 5.59
CA GLY A 55 19.50 7.97 4.74
C GLY A 55 19.21 7.35 3.37
N GLU A 56 18.00 6.88 3.12
CA GLU A 56 17.60 6.21 1.87
C GLU A 56 16.99 7.18 0.86
N HIS A 57 16.40 8.29 1.37
CA HIS A 57 15.69 9.26 0.53
C HIS A 57 16.32 10.66 0.67
N PRO A 58 16.65 11.32 -0.46
CA PRO A 58 17.21 12.69 -0.45
C PRO A 58 16.16 13.75 -0.08
N ASP A 59 14.89 13.39 -0.20
CA ASP A 59 13.73 14.22 0.12
C ASP A 59 12.60 13.36 0.72
N ASN A 60 11.66 14.01 1.37
CA ASN A 60 10.41 13.38 1.77
C ASN A 60 9.24 14.31 1.48
N GLY A 61 8.05 13.72 1.37
CA GLY A 61 6.84 14.46 1.03
C GLY A 61 5.73 13.51 0.59
N ALA A 62 4.57 14.09 0.32
CA ALA A 62 3.39 13.31 -0.08
C ALA A 62 3.63 12.40 -1.31
N PHE A 63 4.53 12.78 -2.22
CA PHE A 63 4.87 11.96 -3.38
C PHE A 63 5.76 10.77 -3.00
N THR A 64 6.71 10.96 -2.10
CA THR A 64 7.56 9.88 -1.57
C THR A 64 6.71 8.88 -0.79
N ASP A 65 5.86 9.36 0.12
CA ASP A 65 4.91 8.53 0.87
C ASP A 65 4.00 7.71 -0.07
N LEU A 66 3.49 8.36 -1.14
CA LEU A 66 2.65 7.67 -2.12
C LEU A 66 3.43 6.62 -2.92
N PHE A 67 4.67 6.91 -3.29
CA PHE A 67 5.54 5.97 -3.98
C PHE A 67 5.79 4.73 -3.10
N GLU A 68 6.19 4.90 -1.85
CA GLU A 68 6.41 3.80 -0.91
C GLU A 68 5.15 2.98 -0.67
N LEU A 69 4.00 3.65 -0.48
CA LEU A 69 2.72 2.98 -0.34
C LEU A 69 2.38 2.13 -1.57
N ASN A 70 2.65 2.63 -2.78
CA ASN A 70 2.43 1.87 -4.01
C ASN A 70 3.38 0.67 -4.12
N GLN A 71 4.66 0.84 -3.78
CA GLN A 71 5.62 -0.26 -3.75
C GLN A 71 5.16 -1.35 -2.80
N LYS A 72 4.76 -0.97 -1.59
CA LYS A 72 4.22 -1.92 -0.62
C LYS A 72 2.98 -2.65 -1.14
N ARG A 73 2.02 -1.95 -1.73
CA ARG A 73 0.80 -2.56 -2.30
C ARG A 73 1.12 -3.55 -3.41
N ILE A 74 2.07 -3.21 -4.30
CA ILE A 74 2.51 -4.11 -5.37
C ILE A 74 3.16 -5.35 -4.77
N GLN A 75 4.03 -5.18 -3.76
CA GLN A 75 4.65 -6.28 -3.04
C GLN A 75 3.60 -7.19 -2.39
N ASP A 76 2.62 -6.63 -1.70
CA ASP A 76 1.54 -7.38 -1.05
C ASP A 76 0.75 -8.22 -2.08
N ILE A 77 0.42 -7.65 -3.25
CA ILE A 77 -0.25 -8.37 -4.35
C ILE A 77 0.60 -9.52 -4.87
N ILE A 78 1.89 -9.28 -5.11
CA ILE A 78 2.81 -10.31 -5.59
C ILE A 78 2.92 -11.46 -4.58
N LEU A 79 3.10 -11.14 -3.30
CA LEU A 79 3.19 -12.12 -2.22
C LEU A 79 1.89 -12.90 -2.04
N GLU A 80 0.75 -12.26 -2.21
CA GLU A 80 -0.55 -12.94 -2.17
C GLU A 80 -0.65 -14.00 -3.28
N TYR A 81 -0.29 -13.66 -4.52
CA TYR A 81 -0.31 -14.62 -5.62
C TYR A 81 0.77 -15.71 -5.49
N ALA A 82 1.91 -15.40 -4.90
CA ALA A 82 2.99 -16.35 -4.70
C ALA A 82 2.71 -17.36 -3.57
N SER A 83 1.95 -16.96 -2.55
CA SER A 83 1.70 -17.77 -1.35
C SER A 83 0.49 -18.71 -1.46
N LYS A 84 -0.40 -18.49 -2.44
CA LYS A 84 -1.65 -19.25 -2.58
C LYS A 84 -1.70 -20.02 -3.90
N PRO A 85 -2.33 -21.22 -3.93
CA PRO A 85 -2.61 -21.89 -5.20
C PRO A 85 -3.44 -21.03 -6.12
N GLN A 86 -3.03 -20.93 -7.36
CA GLN A 86 -3.68 -20.12 -8.39
C GLN A 86 -4.27 -21.01 -9.50
N GLN A 87 -5.33 -20.54 -10.14
CA GLN A 87 -5.92 -21.23 -11.28
C GLN A 87 -4.89 -21.32 -12.42
N LYS A 88 -4.76 -22.50 -13.02
CA LYS A 88 -3.84 -22.75 -14.13
C LYS A 88 -4.08 -21.79 -15.31
N GLY A 89 -3.03 -21.14 -15.80
CA GLY A 89 -3.09 -20.17 -16.89
C GLY A 89 -3.55 -18.76 -16.49
N SER A 90 -3.96 -18.53 -15.23
CA SER A 90 -4.37 -17.21 -14.77
C SER A 90 -3.19 -16.23 -14.65
N LEU A 91 -3.51 -14.93 -14.63
CA LEU A 91 -2.53 -13.88 -14.35
C LEU A 91 -1.87 -14.06 -12.98
N GLY A 92 -2.65 -14.41 -11.96
CA GLY A 92 -2.14 -14.70 -10.63
C GLY A 92 -1.10 -15.82 -10.61
N GLN A 93 -1.34 -16.91 -11.35
CA GLN A 93 -0.36 -17.99 -11.49
C GLN A 93 0.94 -17.48 -12.11
N LYS A 94 0.87 -16.69 -13.16
CA LYS A 94 2.07 -16.18 -13.86
C LYS A 94 2.90 -15.29 -12.93
N ILE A 95 2.26 -14.38 -12.20
CA ILE A 95 2.91 -13.47 -11.25
C ILE A 95 3.56 -14.28 -10.11
N GLY A 96 2.79 -15.15 -9.45
CA GLY A 96 3.28 -15.96 -8.34
C GLY A 96 4.41 -16.91 -8.75
N SER A 97 4.29 -17.56 -9.92
CA SER A 97 5.32 -18.45 -10.43
C SER A 97 6.61 -17.69 -10.77
N LEU A 98 6.52 -16.51 -11.39
CA LEU A 98 7.68 -15.70 -11.70
C LEU A 98 8.40 -15.24 -10.42
N TYR A 99 7.65 -14.80 -9.42
CA TYR A 99 8.21 -14.42 -8.13
C TYR A 99 8.94 -15.59 -7.47
N ASN A 100 8.27 -16.75 -7.33
CA ASN A 100 8.84 -17.93 -6.69
C ASN A 100 10.09 -18.42 -7.44
N LEU A 101 10.07 -18.38 -8.79
CA LEU A 101 11.22 -18.73 -9.61
C LEU A 101 12.44 -17.81 -9.36
N ARG A 102 12.19 -16.51 -9.17
CA ARG A 102 13.24 -15.52 -8.91
C ARG A 102 13.78 -15.59 -7.48
N MET A 103 12.95 -16.02 -6.53
CA MET A 103 13.32 -16.14 -5.11
C MET A 103 13.88 -17.51 -4.75
N ASP A 104 13.92 -18.46 -5.68
CA ASP A 104 14.53 -19.80 -5.48
C ASP A 104 16.06 -19.71 -5.53
N SER A 105 16.64 -19.26 -4.41
CA SER A 105 18.10 -19.14 -4.27
C SER A 105 18.84 -20.47 -4.40
N VAL A 106 18.22 -21.58 -4.01
CA VAL A 106 18.83 -22.91 -4.11
C VAL A 106 19.02 -23.29 -5.58
N ARG A 107 17.99 -23.10 -6.39
CA ARG A 107 18.06 -23.36 -7.83
C ARG A 107 19.03 -22.40 -8.51
N LEU A 108 18.94 -21.10 -8.22
CA LEU A 108 19.81 -20.06 -8.82
C LEU A 108 21.28 -20.31 -8.51
N ASN A 109 21.62 -20.73 -7.29
CA ASN A 109 22.99 -21.05 -6.91
C ASN A 109 23.51 -22.33 -7.60
N LYS A 110 22.61 -23.29 -7.92
CA LYS A 110 22.97 -24.54 -8.59
C LYS A 110 23.13 -24.36 -10.10
N GLU A 111 22.24 -23.62 -10.74
CA GLU A 111 22.20 -23.45 -12.21
C GLU A 111 23.10 -22.32 -12.70
N GLY A 112 23.44 -21.36 -11.83
CA GLY A 112 24.21 -20.20 -12.19
C GLY A 112 23.42 -19.21 -13.06
N TRP A 113 24.10 -18.22 -13.60
CA TRP A 113 23.58 -17.32 -14.62
C TRP A 113 23.86 -17.94 -16.00
N ALA A 114 22.85 -18.55 -16.58
CA ALA A 114 22.90 -19.00 -17.98
C ALA A 114 22.40 -17.90 -18.91
#